data_ea93d0bef6afc72feeb64f1cb755caf6
#
_entry.id   ea93d0bef6afc72feeb64f1cb755caf6
#
_cell.length_a   1.000
_cell.length_b   1.000
_cell.length_c   1.000
_cell.angle_alpha   90.00
_cell.angle_beta   90.00
_cell.angle_gamma   90.00
#
_symmetry.space_group_name_H-M   'P 1'
#
loop_
_entity.id
_entity.type
_entity.pdbx_description
1 polymer ?
#
loop_
_entity_poly.entity_id
_entity_poly.type
_entity_poly.pdbx_seq_one_letter_code
_entity_poly.pdbx_strand_id
1 'polypeptide(L)'
;MSNVSLMHKNILVTMALLVTKQSAMAKAKKELPVILITNDDDVTSKGIRSLVEAVKDLGKVVVVAPNAPQSGMGHAITIGSPLRMSKVELFKDLDVEAWQTSGTPVDCVKLAVDKILHRKPDLCLSGINHGANHSINVIYSGTMSAAMEAAIEGIPSIGFSLLDYAYDADFTGAKEVVRKMVIELLQQKALEKHFLLNVNIPALPPAKLKGIKICKQAYAKYEEDFIERQDPHGKKYFWLTGAFKNFDKAKDTDVWALEHGFVSAVPVQFDLTNYELKKQLEKSKLFQ
;
A
#
# COMPACT_ATOMS: atom_id res chain seq x y z
N MET A 1 22.61 -11.88 67.78
CA MET A 1 22.62 -12.77 66.58
C MET A 1 21.46 -12.55 65.60
N SER A 2 20.57 -11.54 65.75
CA SER A 2 19.35 -11.38 64.91
C SER A 2 19.51 -10.45 63.69
N ASN A 3 20.45 -9.52 63.71
CA ASN A 3 20.52 -8.53 62.61
C ASN A 3 21.22 -9.02 61.32
N VAL A 4 22.11 -10.00 61.40
CA VAL A 4 22.82 -10.56 60.23
C VAL A 4 21.87 -11.44 59.37
N SER A 5 20.94 -12.16 60.02
CA SER A 5 19.94 -12.99 59.32
C SER A 5 18.93 -12.18 58.51
N LEU A 6 18.54 -11.01 59.05
CA LEU A 6 17.58 -10.12 58.37
C LEU A 6 18.22 -9.44 57.13
N MET A 7 19.50 -9.08 57.25
CA MET A 7 20.23 -8.44 56.13
C MET A 7 20.47 -9.43 54.97
N HIS A 8 20.78 -10.70 55.25
CA HIS A 8 20.89 -11.73 54.21
C HIS A 8 19.58 -12.04 53.52
N LYS A 9 18.45 -12.06 54.25
CA LYS A 9 17.12 -12.23 53.61
C LYS A 9 16.77 -11.08 52.69
N ASN A 10 17.04 -9.84 53.07
CA ASN A 10 16.77 -8.68 52.24
C ASN A 10 17.62 -8.64 50.96
N ILE A 11 18.91 -9.05 51.05
CA ILE A 11 19.79 -9.15 49.89
C ILE A 11 19.32 -10.23 48.92
N LEU A 12 18.88 -11.39 49.39
CA LEU A 12 18.34 -12.47 48.57
C LEU A 12 17.05 -12.09 47.88
N VAL A 13 16.15 -11.39 48.57
CA VAL A 13 14.89 -10.89 47.97
C VAL A 13 15.18 -9.82 46.92
N THR A 14 16.12 -8.91 47.15
CA THR A 14 16.50 -7.89 46.18
C THR A 14 17.17 -8.50 44.95
N MET A 15 18.04 -9.48 45.11
CA MET A 15 18.65 -10.22 44.01
C MET A 15 17.60 -11.02 43.19
N ALA A 16 16.65 -11.68 43.85
CA ALA A 16 15.57 -12.39 43.19
C ALA A 16 14.66 -11.43 42.37
N LEU A 17 14.38 -10.23 42.92
CA LEU A 17 13.63 -9.20 42.21
C LEU A 17 14.39 -8.58 41.02
N LEU A 18 15.71 -8.46 41.12
CA LEU A 18 16.60 -8.01 40.05
C LEU A 18 16.69 -9.06 38.94
N VAL A 19 16.81 -10.34 39.27
CA VAL A 19 16.84 -11.45 38.30
C VAL A 19 15.49 -11.61 37.60
N THR A 20 14.38 -11.47 38.34
CA THR A 20 13.04 -11.48 37.72
C THR A 20 12.78 -10.27 36.83
N LYS A 21 13.26 -9.08 37.22
CA LYS A 21 13.19 -7.88 36.34
C LYS A 21 14.08 -8.00 35.11
N GLN A 22 15.30 -8.52 35.23
CA GLN A 22 16.18 -8.79 34.08
C GLN A 22 15.60 -9.88 33.18
N SER A 23 15.01 -10.94 33.74
CA SER A 23 14.29 -11.97 32.95
C SER A 23 13.04 -11.45 32.26
N ALA A 24 12.29 -10.52 32.88
CA ALA A 24 11.15 -9.87 32.26
C ALA A 24 11.57 -8.88 31.16
N MET A 25 12.70 -8.18 31.33
CA MET A 25 13.26 -7.30 30.27
C MET A 25 13.90 -8.09 29.13
N ALA A 26 14.44 -9.29 29.39
CA ALA A 26 14.97 -10.17 28.34
C ALA A 26 13.89 -10.91 27.54
N LYS A 27 12.65 -10.97 28.02
CA LYS A 27 11.51 -11.64 27.34
C LYS A 27 10.71 -10.76 26.40
N ALA A 28 10.93 -9.47 26.34
CA ALA A 28 10.38 -8.62 25.32
C ALA A 28 11.28 -8.66 24.07
N LYS A 29 11.41 -9.84 23.43
CA LYS A 29 11.86 -9.94 22.05
C LYS A 29 10.80 -9.18 21.25
N LYS A 30 11.13 -7.96 20.82
CA LYS A 30 10.22 -7.12 20.03
C LYS A 30 9.79 -7.97 18.83
N GLU A 31 8.54 -8.39 18.80
CA GLU A 31 8.02 -9.13 17.65
C GLU A 31 8.25 -8.28 16.40
N LEU A 32 8.73 -8.91 15.34
CA LEU A 32 8.91 -8.24 14.06
C LEU A 32 7.54 -7.76 13.54
N PRO A 33 7.44 -6.56 12.99
CA PRO A 33 6.21 -6.09 12.37
C PRO A 33 5.78 -7.04 11.26
N VAL A 34 4.48 -7.27 11.14
CA VAL A 34 3.89 -8.04 10.03
C VAL A 34 3.56 -7.09 8.90
N ILE A 35 4.13 -7.32 7.73
CA ILE A 35 3.93 -6.52 6.52
C ILE A 35 3.16 -7.35 5.52
N LEU A 36 1.93 -6.93 5.20
CA LEU A 36 1.15 -7.48 4.10
C LEU A 36 1.56 -6.82 2.79
N ILE A 37 1.83 -7.61 1.75
CA ILE A 37 2.10 -7.13 0.39
C ILE A 37 1.03 -7.66 -0.56
N THR A 38 0.51 -6.79 -1.41
CA THR A 38 -0.45 -7.10 -2.48
C THR A 38 -0.20 -6.23 -3.71
N ASN A 39 -0.94 -6.45 -4.80
CA ASN A 39 -0.93 -5.63 -6.02
C ASN A 39 -2.19 -5.88 -6.87
N ASP A 40 -2.25 -5.27 -8.07
CA ASP A 40 -3.25 -5.53 -9.11
C ASP A 40 -2.65 -6.04 -10.44
N ASP A 41 -1.33 -6.09 -10.57
CA ASP A 41 -0.63 -6.63 -11.74
C ASP A 41 -0.50 -8.16 -11.75
N ASP A 42 -0.89 -8.85 -10.72
CA ASP A 42 -0.77 -10.25 -10.34
C ASP A 42 0.46 -10.63 -9.49
N VAL A 43 0.40 -11.85 -8.91
CA VAL A 43 1.43 -12.39 -8.00
C VAL A 43 2.78 -12.64 -8.67
N THR A 44 2.84 -12.75 -10.00
CA THR A 44 4.06 -13.03 -10.78
C THR A 44 4.75 -11.77 -11.28
N SER A 45 4.14 -10.60 -11.12
CA SER A 45 4.64 -9.35 -11.68
C SER A 45 6.00 -8.94 -11.09
N LYS A 46 6.82 -8.27 -11.91
CA LYS A 46 8.12 -7.75 -11.49
C LYS A 46 7.99 -6.70 -10.38
N GLY A 47 6.90 -5.94 -10.41
CA GLY A 47 6.64 -4.88 -9.43
C GLY A 47 6.44 -5.42 -8.02
N ILE A 48 5.60 -6.44 -7.81
CA ILE A 48 5.39 -7.02 -6.49
C ILE A 48 6.66 -7.71 -5.97
N ARG A 49 7.42 -8.37 -6.84
CA ARG A 49 8.71 -8.93 -6.46
C ARG A 49 9.69 -7.84 -5.99
N SER A 50 9.76 -6.73 -6.71
CA SER A 50 10.59 -5.58 -6.34
C SER A 50 10.17 -4.97 -5.00
N LEU A 51 8.86 -4.93 -4.71
CA LEU A 51 8.32 -4.48 -3.43
C LEU A 51 8.77 -5.40 -2.28
N VAL A 52 8.66 -6.72 -2.47
CA VAL A 52 9.14 -7.73 -1.50
C VAL A 52 10.64 -7.58 -1.25
N GLU A 53 11.46 -7.49 -2.31
CA GLU A 53 12.91 -7.31 -2.21
C GLU A 53 13.31 -6.07 -1.41
N ALA A 54 12.54 -4.99 -1.52
CA ALA A 54 12.81 -3.74 -0.82
C ALA A 54 12.61 -3.84 0.71
N VAL A 55 11.74 -4.75 1.18
CA VAL A 55 11.26 -4.74 2.58
C VAL A 55 11.39 -6.08 3.32
N LYS A 56 11.82 -7.17 2.67
CA LYS A 56 11.82 -8.54 3.23
C LYS A 56 12.56 -8.70 4.57
N ASP A 57 13.53 -7.84 4.85
CA ASP A 57 14.32 -7.84 6.08
C ASP A 57 13.80 -6.86 7.16
N LEU A 58 12.73 -6.11 6.86
CA LEU A 58 12.17 -5.11 7.76
C LEU A 58 11.07 -5.65 8.68
N GLY A 59 10.56 -6.85 8.40
CA GLY A 59 9.49 -7.48 9.17
C GLY A 59 9.18 -8.89 8.69
N LYS A 60 8.13 -9.50 9.25
CA LYS A 60 7.53 -10.72 8.71
C LYS A 60 6.67 -10.35 7.52
N VAL A 61 7.17 -10.58 6.31
CA VAL A 61 6.45 -10.29 5.07
C VAL A 61 5.56 -11.47 4.68
N VAL A 62 4.31 -11.17 4.29
CA VAL A 62 3.36 -12.11 3.69
C VAL A 62 2.78 -11.47 2.43
N VAL A 63 2.84 -12.21 1.31
CA VAL A 63 2.29 -11.79 0.03
C VAL A 63 0.92 -12.45 -0.19
N VAL A 64 -0.09 -11.64 -0.53
CA VAL A 64 -1.40 -12.13 -0.98
C VAL A 64 -1.85 -11.29 -2.17
N ALA A 65 -1.87 -11.87 -3.37
CA ALA A 65 -2.09 -11.12 -4.59
C ALA A 65 -3.00 -11.89 -5.57
N PRO A 66 -3.63 -11.20 -6.55
CA PRO A 66 -4.42 -11.85 -7.58
C PRO A 66 -3.58 -12.84 -8.41
N ASN A 67 -4.22 -13.90 -8.92
CA ASN A 67 -3.59 -14.86 -9.83
C ASN A 67 -3.63 -14.41 -11.31
N ALA A 68 -4.23 -13.28 -11.59
CA ALA A 68 -4.31 -12.65 -12.92
C ALA A 68 -4.42 -11.13 -12.76
N PRO A 69 -3.96 -10.35 -13.76
CA PRO A 69 -4.06 -8.89 -13.73
C PRO A 69 -5.48 -8.37 -13.51
N GLN A 70 -5.62 -7.36 -12.67
CA GLN A 70 -6.88 -6.72 -12.25
C GLN A 70 -6.86 -5.20 -12.50
N SER A 71 -6.10 -4.75 -13.50
CA SER A 71 -5.96 -3.32 -13.82
C SER A 71 -7.31 -2.67 -14.14
N GLY A 72 -7.53 -1.45 -13.64
CA GLY A 72 -8.74 -0.68 -13.90
C GLY A 72 -9.98 -1.14 -13.13
N MET A 73 -9.88 -2.10 -12.21
CA MET A 73 -11.02 -2.63 -11.46
C MET A 73 -11.53 -1.70 -10.35
N GLY A 74 -10.77 -0.66 -10.01
CA GLY A 74 -11.12 0.21 -8.89
C GLY A 74 -11.31 -0.59 -7.59
N HIS A 75 -12.23 -0.14 -6.71
CA HIS A 75 -12.50 -0.78 -5.41
C HIS A 75 -13.55 -1.90 -5.51
N ALA A 76 -13.41 -2.79 -6.51
CA ALA A 76 -14.31 -3.90 -6.71
C ALA A 76 -14.08 -5.03 -5.68
N ILE A 77 -15.18 -5.66 -5.24
CA ILE A 77 -15.19 -6.85 -4.38
C ILE A 77 -15.92 -8.00 -5.06
N THR A 78 -15.55 -9.23 -4.76
CA THR A 78 -16.20 -10.43 -5.31
C THR A 78 -17.30 -10.91 -4.37
N ILE A 79 -18.58 -10.75 -4.79
CA ILE A 79 -19.74 -11.18 -4.01
C ILE A 79 -20.45 -12.38 -4.68
N GLY A 80 -20.53 -12.37 -6.01
CA GLY A 80 -21.38 -13.29 -6.77
C GLY A 80 -20.74 -14.65 -7.09
N SER A 81 -19.48 -14.89 -6.71
CA SER A 81 -18.76 -16.13 -7.01
C SER A 81 -17.81 -16.52 -5.87
N PRO A 82 -17.47 -17.83 -5.75
CA PRO A 82 -16.54 -18.26 -4.72
C PRO A 82 -15.11 -17.78 -5.01
N LEU A 83 -14.45 -17.26 -3.97
CA LEU A 83 -13.02 -16.96 -4.00
C LEU A 83 -12.20 -18.24 -3.78
N ARG A 84 -11.16 -18.40 -4.58
CA ARG A 84 -10.18 -19.48 -4.46
C ARG A 84 -8.83 -18.92 -4.07
N MET A 85 -8.13 -19.62 -3.19
CA MET A 85 -6.82 -19.20 -2.70
C MET A 85 -5.90 -20.41 -2.62
N SER A 86 -4.64 -20.25 -2.99
CA SER A 86 -3.61 -21.30 -2.87
C SER A 86 -2.25 -20.68 -2.56
N LYS A 87 -1.45 -21.42 -1.79
CA LYS A 87 -0.06 -21.06 -1.52
C LYS A 87 0.79 -21.21 -2.78
N VAL A 88 1.75 -20.31 -2.97
CA VAL A 88 2.70 -20.33 -4.11
C VAL A 88 4.15 -20.21 -3.62
N GLU A 89 5.08 -20.81 -4.35
CA GLU A 89 6.51 -20.86 -4.02
C GLU A 89 7.34 -19.77 -4.73
N LEU A 90 6.68 -18.74 -5.29
CA LEU A 90 7.33 -17.71 -6.14
C LEU A 90 8.37 -16.86 -5.41
N PHE A 91 8.31 -16.78 -4.08
CA PHE A 91 9.19 -15.98 -3.24
C PHE A 91 10.00 -16.82 -2.25
N LYS A 92 10.13 -18.12 -2.53
CA LYS A 92 10.89 -19.07 -1.68
C LYS A 92 12.36 -18.69 -1.57
N ASP A 93 12.96 -18.19 -2.65
CA ASP A 93 14.33 -17.67 -2.68
C ASP A 93 14.53 -16.42 -1.80
N LEU A 94 13.46 -15.73 -1.43
CA LEU A 94 13.45 -14.58 -0.54
C LEU A 94 13.00 -14.93 0.89
N ASP A 95 12.69 -16.20 1.18
CA ASP A 95 12.12 -16.69 2.44
C ASP A 95 10.82 -15.96 2.83
N VAL A 96 9.95 -15.74 1.85
CA VAL A 96 8.68 -15.02 2.03
C VAL A 96 7.50 -15.92 1.67
N GLU A 97 6.52 -15.99 2.59
CA GLU A 97 5.27 -16.70 2.39
C GLU A 97 4.38 -15.96 1.41
N ALA A 98 3.85 -16.68 0.40
CA ALA A 98 3.04 -16.09 -0.65
C ALA A 98 1.81 -16.93 -1.00
N TRP A 99 0.73 -16.23 -1.31
CA TRP A 99 -0.57 -16.76 -1.69
C TRP A 99 -1.10 -16.04 -2.91
N GLN A 100 -1.76 -16.80 -3.80
CA GLN A 100 -2.53 -16.23 -4.90
C GLN A 100 -4.02 -16.43 -4.68
N THR A 101 -4.83 -15.50 -5.20
CA THR A 101 -6.29 -15.58 -5.12
C THR A 101 -6.95 -15.35 -6.48
N SER A 102 -8.17 -15.88 -6.67
CA SER A 102 -8.98 -15.56 -7.85
C SER A 102 -9.75 -14.25 -7.73
N GLY A 103 -9.56 -13.52 -6.64
CA GLY A 103 -10.27 -12.29 -6.34
C GLY A 103 -9.54 -11.03 -6.79
N THR A 104 -10.16 -9.90 -6.49
CA THR A 104 -9.60 -8.56 -6.71
C THR A 104 -8.50 -8.24 -5.69
N PRO A 105 -7.72 -7.15 -5.88
CA PRO A 105 -6.78 -6.67 -4.86
C PRO A 105 -7.43 -6.41 -3.49
N VAL A 106 -8.66 -5.93 -3.47
CA VAL A 106 -9.47 -5.75 -2.24
C VAL A 106 -9.75 -7.08 -1.55
N ASP A 107 -10.16 -8.10 -2.32
CA ASP A 107 -10.39 -9.45 -1.80
C ASP A 107 -9.12 -10.07 -1.23
N CYS A 108 -7.95 -9.77 -1.83
CA CYS A 108 -6.65 -10.21 -1.33
C CYS A 108 -6.38 -9.70 0.09
N VAL A 109 -6.66 -8.42 0.36
CA VAL A 109 -6.51 -7.83 1.71
C VAL A 109 -7.47 -8.49 2.70
N LYS A 110 -8.74 -8.65 2.33
CA LYS A 110 -9.75 -9.30 3.20
C LYS A 110 -9.35 -10.74 3.54
N LEU A 111 -8.97 -11.53 2.54
CA LEU A 111 -8.54 -12.92 2.73
C LEU A 111 -7.24 -13.01 3.55
N ALA A 112 -6.30 -12.08 3.34
CA ALA A 112 -5.07 -12.02 4.11
C ALA A 112 -5.33 -11.85 5.60
N VAL A 113 -6.20 -10.90 5.98
CA VAL A 113 -6.51 -10.59 7.38
C VAL A 113 -7.28 -11.73 8.03
N ASP A 114 -8.31 -12.26 7.36
CA ASP A 114 -9.24 -13.22 7.94
C ASP A 114 -8.74 -14.67 7.90
N LYS A 115 -8.14 -15.12 6.78
CA LYS A 115 -7.84 -16.53 6.52
C LYS A 115 -6.36 -16.90 6.64
N ILE A 116 -5.43 -15.94 6.53
CA ILE A 116 -3.99 -16.24 6.52
C ILE A 116 -3.34 -15.74 7.80
N LEU A 117 -3.51 -14.44 8.11
CA LEU A 117 -2.85 -13.83 9.27
C LEU A 117 -3.63 -14.04 10.57
N HIS A 118 -4.96 -14.14 10.49
CA HIS A 118 -5.88 -14.16 11.65
C HIS A 118 -5.66 -12.96 12.60
N ARG A 119 -5.07 -11.90 12.08
CA ARG A 119 -4.82 -10.61 12.76
C ARG A 119 -4.61 -9.52 11.71
N LYS A 120 -4.76 -8.27 12.13
CA LYS A 120 -4.37 -7.13 11.29
C LYS A 120 -2.84 -7.07 11.18
N PRO A 121 -2.26 -6.93 9.99
CA PRO A 121 -0.84 -6.61 9.84
C PRO A 121 -0.54 -5.22 10.39
N ASP A 122 0.74 -4.95 10.66
CA ASP A 122 1.19 -3.67 11.17
C ASP A 122 1.33 -2.63 10.05
N LEU A 123 1.46 -3.11 8.79
CA LEU A 123 1.55 -2.28 7.58
C LEU A 123 1.05 -3.09 6.38
N CYS A 124 0.34 -2.42 5.46
CA CYS A 124 -0.01 -2.97 4.15
C CYS A 124 0.65 -2.15 3.05
N LEU A 125 1.34 -2.82 2.13
CA LEU A 125 1.97 -2.22 0.96
C LEU A 125 1.35 -2.82 -0.30
N SER A 126 0.90 -1.97 -1.20
CA SER A 126 0.32 -2.39 -2.47
C SER A 126 1.17 -1.90 -3.64
N GLY A 127 1.50 -2.77 -4.59
CA GLY A 127 2.29 -2.47 -5.78
C GLY A 127 3.55 -3.33 -5.88
N ILE A 128 4.64 -2.85 -6.49
CA ILE A 128 4.78 -1.55 -7.17
C ILE A 128 4.09 -1.63 -8.52
N ASN A 129 3.08 -0.81 -8.78
CA ASN A 129 2.31 -0.84 -10.01
C ASN A 129 3.15 -0.44 -11.24
N HIS A 130 2.93 -1.12 -12.36
CA HIS A 130 3.38 -0.66 -13.68
C HIS A 130 2.45 0.45 -14.18
N GLY A 131 2.94 1.68 -14.21
CA GLY A 131 2.18 2.85 -14.60
C GLY A 131 1.67 3.70 -13.42
N ALA A 132 1.28 4.91 -13.75
CA ALA A 132 0.95 5.94 -12.78
C ALA A 132 -0.48 5.83 -12.24
N ASN A 133 -0.64 6.07 -10.94
CA ASN A 133 -1.92 6.19 -10.25
C ASN A 133 -2.12 7.59 -9.62
N HIS A 134 -1.51 8.61 -10.21
CA HIS A 134 -1.66 10.01 -9.77
C HIS A 134 -2.97 10.63 -10.24
N SER A 135 -3.33 11.78 -9.68
CA SER A 135 -4.53 12.53 -10.03
C SER A 135 -5.80 11.66 -9.93
N ILE A 136 -6.71 11.78 -10.89
CA ILE A 136 -7.98 11.04 -10.91
C ILE A 136 -7.78 9.51 -11.05
N ASN A 137 -6.62 9.06 -11.54
CA ASN A 137 -6.35 7.64 -11.74
C ASN A 137 -6.42 6.84 -10.43
N VAL A 138 -6.27 7.50 -9.28
CA VAL A 138 -6.44 6.89 -7.94
C VAL A 138 -7.78 6.16 -7.81
N ILE A 139 -8.84 6.65 -8.45
CA ILE A 139 -10.21 6.08 -8.37
C ILE A 139 -10.31 4.75 -9.13
N TYR A 140 -9.56 4.60 -10.23
CA TYR A 140 -9.58 3.41 -11.08
C TYR A 140 -8.55 2.36 -10.67
N SER A 141 -7.62 2.71 -9.79
CA SER A 141 -6.46 1.91 -9.43
C SER A 141 -6.80 0.74 -8.51
N GLY A 142 -6.52 -0.48 -8.92
CA GLY A 142 -6.56 -1.67 -8.07
C GLY A 142 -5.48 -1.64 -6.99
N THR A 143 -4.27 -1.14 -7.31
CA THR A 143 -3.18 -0.91 -6.34
C THR A 143 -3.66 -0.02 -5.19
N MET A 144 -4.27 1.13 -5.51
CA MET A 144 -4.75 2.05 -4.48
C MET A 144 -5.97 1.52 -3.74
N SER A 145 -6.82 0.74 -4.40
CA SER A 145 -7.98 0.13 -3.77
C SER A 145 -7.61 -0.90 -2.71
N ALA A 146 -6.58 -1.71 -2.95
CA ALA A 146 -6.04 -2.61 -1.92
C ALA A 146 -5.47 -1.84 -0.72
N ALA A 147 -4.69 -0.79 -0.96
CA ALA A 147 -4.20 0.07 0.12
C ALA A 147 -5.34 0.75 0.88
N MET A 148 -6.38 1.21 0.15
CA MET A 148 -7.57 1.82 0.74
C MET A 148 -8.37 0.84 1.58
N GLU A 149 -8.55 -0.41 1.13
CA GLU A 149 -9.20 -1.46 1.92
C GLU A 149 -8.46 -1.72 3.23
N ALA A 150 -7.13 -1.80 3.17
CA ALA A 150 -6.34 -1.93 4.38
C ALA A 150 -6.54 -0.75 5.35
N ALA A 151 -6.61 0.49 4.83
CA ALA A 151 -6.89 1.67 5.65
C ALA A 151 -8.31 1.66 6.23
N ILE A 152 -9.32 1.18 5.50
CA ILE A 152 -10.69 0.97 6.01
C ILE A 152 -10.66 0.00 7.19
N GLU A 153 -9.88 -1.07 7.09
CA GLU A 153 -9.66 -2.04 8.17
C GLU A 153 -8.81 -1.46 9.33
N GLY A 154 -8.37 -0.21 9.25
CA GLY A 154 -7.54 0.45 10.27
C GLY A 154 -6.08 -0.03 10.25
N ILE A 155 -5.60 -0.50 9.11
CA ILE A 155 -4.22 -0.92 8.87
C ILE A 155 -3.52 0.22 8.13
N PRO A 156 -2.42 0.79 8.65
CA PRO A 156 -1.62 1.76 7.91
C PRO A 156 -1.21 1.20 6.54
N SER A 157 -1.33 2.00 5.48
CA SER A 157 -1.14 1.47 4.13
C SER A 157 -0.55 2.47 3.15
N ILE A 158 0.15 1.95 2.14
CA ILE A 158 0.72 2.72 1.04
C ILE A 158 0.50 1.96 -0.26
N GLY A 159 -0.01 2.67 -1.28
CA GLY A 159 0.05 2.23 -2.67
C GLY A 159 1.24 2.87 -3.39
N PHE A 160 2.08 2.05 -4.02
CA PHE A 160 3.25 2.48 -4.79
C PHE A 160 3.05 2.24 -6.28
N SER A 161 3.42 3.22 -7.09
CA SER A 161 3.32 3.16 -8.55
C SER A 161 4.57 3.73 -9.19
N LEU A 162 5.11 3.04 -10.19
CA LEU A 162 6.22 3.52 -11.02
C LEU A 162 5.65 4.08 -12.33
N LEU A 163 6.09 5.27 -12.75
CA LEU A 163 5.65 5.91 -14.00
C LEU A 163 6.32 5.25 -15.23
N ASP A 164 6.24 3.93 -15.30
CA ASP A 164 6.73 3.14 -16.42
C ASP A 164 5.75 1.97 -16.68
N TYR A 165 5.22 1.90 -17.89
CA TYR A 165 4.25 0.88 -18.30
C TYR A 165 4.94 -0.32 -18.98
N ALA A 166 6.28 -0.27 -19.17
CA ALA A 166 7.00 -1.33 -19.82
C ALA A 166 7.03 -2.60 -18.94
N TYR A 167 6.85 -3.76 -19.58
CA TYR A 167 6.92 -5.06 -18.87
C TYR A 167 8.28 -5.29 -18.19
N ASP A 168 9.35 -4.79 -18.79
CA ASP A 168 10.73 -4.88 -18.31
C ASP A 168 11.21 -3.65 -17.53
N ALA A 169 10.29 -2.79 -17.09
CA ALA A 169 10.57 -1.57 -16.32
C ALA A 169 11.66 -1.76 -15.25
N ASP A 170 12.47 -0.73 -15.04
CA ASP A 170 13.51 -0.73 -14.00
C ASP A 170 12.97 -0.20 -12.66
N PHE A 171 12.80 -1.10 -11.71
CA PHE A 171 12.33 -0.78 -10.36
C PHE A 171 13.43 -0.37 -9.38
N THR A 172 14.68 -0.19 -9.82
CA THR A 172 15.81 0.09 -8.90
C THR A 172 15.57 1.34 -8.06
N GLY A 173 15.21 2.45 -8.70
CA GLY A 173 14.87 3.70 -7.97
C GLY A 173 13.65 3.56 -7.07
N ALA A 174 12.65 2.83 -7.54
CA ALA A 174 11.43 2.60 -6.76
C ALA A 174 11.70 1.77 -5.50
N LYS A 175 12.55 0.73 -5.57
CA LYS A 175 12.97 -0.06 -4.40
C LYS A 175 13.64 0.78 -3.33
N GLU A 176 14.50 1.71 -3.70
CA GLU A 176 15.16 2.63 -2.75
C GLU A 176 14.16 3.56 -2.06
N VAL A 177 13.22 4.13 -2.82
CA VAL A 177 12.15 4.99 -2.28
C VAL A 177 11.27 4.20 -1.31
N VAL A 178 10.78 3.02 -1.71
CA VAL A 178 9.97 2.13 -0.86
C VAL A 178 10.70 1.84 0.44
N ARG A 179 11.94 1.35 0.35
CA ARG A 179 12.73 0.97 1.53
C ARG A 179 12.90 2.14 2.50
N LYS A 180 13.26 3.32 1.99
CA LYS A 180 13.41 4.53 2.79
C LYS A 180 12.11 4.86 3.53
N MET A 181 10.98 4.93 2.81
CA MET A 181 9.69 5.28 3.40
C MET A 181 9.24 4.27 4.45
N VAL A 182 9.38 2.97 4.16
CA VAL A 182 8.96 1.92 5.10
C VAL A 182 9.82 1.93 6.37
N ILE A 183 11.14 2.12 6.28
CA ILE A 183 12.01 2.26 7.47
C ILE A 183 11.55 3.44 8.34
N GLU A 184 11.31 4.61 7.74
CA GLU A 184 10.88 5.81 8.46
C GLU A 184 9.53 5.60 9.14
N LEU A 185 8.57 4.93 8.48
CA LEU A 185 7.26 4.63 9.04
C LEU A 185 7.31 3.64 10.19
N LEU A 186 8.07 2.55 10.06
CA LEU A 186 8.20 1.53 11.12
C LEU A 186 8.93 2.06 12.38
N GLN A 187 9.67 3.16 12.27
CA GLN A 187 10.28 3.85 13.41
C GLN A 187 9.30 4.76 14.16
N GLN A 188 8.19 5.14 13.56
CA GLN A 188 7.16 5.96 14.22
C GLN A 188 6.40 5.12 15.25
N LYS A 189 6.22 5.68 16.46
CA LYS A 189 5.59 4.96 17.58
C LYS A 189 4.07 4.76 17.41
N ALA A 190 3.43 5.60 16.64
CA ALA A 190 2.01 5.49 16.32
C ALA A 190 1.77 6.12 14.94
N LEU A 191 1.28 5.33 14.00
CA LEU A 191 0.67 5.84 12.80
C LEU A 191 -0.82 6.11 13.10
N GLU A 192 -1.37 7.17 12.51
CA GLU A 192 -2.79 7.45 12.64
C GLU A 192 -3.62 6.28 12.12
N LYS A 193 -4.77 6.03 12.75
CA LYS A 193 -5.78 5.15 12.19
C LYS A 193 -6.14 5.68 10.80
N HIS A 194 -6.25 4.79 9.83
CA HIS A 194 -6.55 5.14 8.43
C HIS A 194 -5.43 5.90 7.71
N PHE A 195 -4.17 5.74 8.16
CA PHE A 195 -3.02 6.25 7.40
C PHE A 195 -2.99 5.60 6.02
N LEU A 196 -3.11 6.41 4.98
CA LEU A 196 -3.13 5.98 3.58
C LEU A 196 -2.37 6.98 2.70
N LEU A 197 -1.36 6.49 1.97
CA LEU A 197 -0.60 7.28 1.00
C LEU A 197 -0.71 6.69 -0.41
N ASN A 198 -0.91 7.56 -1.39
CA ASN A 198 -0.69 7.29 -2.81
C ASN A 198 0.68 7.82 -3.20
N VAL A 199 1.63 6.91 -3.47
CA VAL A 199 3.01 7.26 -3.81
C VAL A 199 3.28 6.91 -5.26
N ASN A 200 3.59 7.93 -6.06
CA ASN A 200 3.97 7.77 -7.46
C ASN A 200 5.44 8.18 -7.65
N ILE A 201 6.19 7.34 -8.37
CA ILE A 201 7.64 7.42 -8.52
C ILE A 201 7.97 7.63 -9.99
N PRO A 202 8.69 8.71 -10.36
CA PRO A 202 9.14 8.91 -11.74
C PRO A 202 10.06 7.77 -12.18
N ALA A 203 9.97 7.35 -13.45
CA ALA A 203 10.87 6.39 -14.07
C ALA A 203 12.26 7.02 -14.32
N LEU A 204 12.96 7.31 -13.24
CA LEU A 204 14.28 7.93 -13.24
C LEU A 204 15.29 7.10 -12.45
N PRO A 205 16.58 7.09 -12.85
CA PRO A 205 17.63 6.53 -12.02
C PRO A 205 17.65 7.18 -10.62
N PRO A 206 18.02 6.44 -9.54
CA PRO A 206 18.01 6.95 -8.17
C PRO A 206 18.70 8.31 -8.00
N ALA A 207 19.86 8.50 -8.63
CA ALA A 207 20.63 9.75 -8.57
C ALA A 207 19.93 10.98 -9.19
N LYS A 208 18.88 10.77 -9.99
CA LYS A 208 18.08 11.85 -10.61
C LYS A 208 16.79 12.16 -9.84
N LEU A 209 16.41 11.32 -8.90
CA LEU A 209 15.26 11.58 -8.02
C LEU A 209 15.59 12.72 -7.06
N LYS A 210 14.78 13.78 -7.06
CA LYS A 210 15.03 14.99 -6.24
C LYS A 210 14.49 14.89 -4.81
N GLY A 211 13.99 13.72 -4.42
CA GLY A 211 13.40 13.47 -3.11
C GLY A 211 11.89 13.26 -3.16
N ILE A 212 11.27 13.16 -1.98
CA ILE A 212 9.84 12.93 -1.81
C ILE A 212 9.15 14.25 -1.49
N LYS A 213 8.05 14.53 -2.16
CA LYS A 213 7.23 15.72 -1.94
C LYS A 213 5.82 15.32 -1.52
N ILE A 214 5.35 15.86 -0.39
CA ILE A 214 3.94 15.74 -0.02
C ILE A 214 3.13 16.66 -0.91
N CYS A 215 2.14 16.11 -1.59
CA CYS A 215 1.37 16.78 -2.62
C CYS A 215 -0.13 16.66 -2.35
N LYS A 216 -0.91 17.49 -3.02
CA LYS A 216 -2.34 17.25 -3.24
C LYS A 216 -2.55 16.58 -4.58
N GLN A 217 -3.69 15.93 -4.75
CA GLN A 217 -4.17 15.40 -6.02
C GLN A 217 -4.41 16.55 -7.00
N ALA A 218 -3.84 16.47 -8.22
CA ALA A 218 -4.09 17.42 -9.28
C ALA A 218 -5.50 17.29 -9.85
N TYR A 219 -6.06 18.36 -10.35
CA TYR A 219 -7.21 18.30 -11.24
C TYR A 219 -6.73 17.98 -12.67
N ALA A 220 -6.61 16.70 -12.96
CA ALA A 220 -6.17 16.18 -14.25
C ALA A 220 -6.94 14.89 -14.57
N LYS A 221 -7.20 14.63 -15.85
CA LYS A 221 -7.92 13.45 -16.31
C LYS A 221 -7.55 13.07 -17.74
N TYR A 222 -7.93 11.88 -18.17
CA TYR A 222 -7.92 11.55 -19.58
C TYR A 222 -9.05 12.28 -20.31
N GLU A 223 -8.73 12.90 -21.44
CA GLU A 223 -9.71 13.18 -22.48
C GLU A 223 -9.81 11.94 -23.33
N GLU A 224 -10.88 11.20 -23.12
CA GLU A 224 -11.09 9.87 -23.67
C GLU A 224 -11.60 9.96 -25.10
N ASP A 225 -11.22 8.97 -25.94
CA ASP A 225 -11.72 8.75 -27.28
C ASP A 225 -11.93 7.24 -27.49
N PHE A 226 -12.88 6.87 -28.36
CA PHE A 226 -13.18 5.49 -28.67
C PHE A 226 -12.92 5.21 -30.15
N ILE A 227 -11.86 4.45 -30.43
CA ILE A 227 -11.53 4.03 -31.79
C ILE A 227 -12.39 2.84 -32.16
N GLU A 228 -13.32 3.03 -33.11
CA GLU A 228 -14.15 1.95 -33.66
C GLU A 228 -13.32 1.06 -34.60
N ARG A 229 -13.50 -0.25 -34.51
CA ARG A 229 -12.95 -1.29 -35.37
C ARG A 229 -14.02 -2.35 -35.65
N GLN A 230 -13.72 -3.27 -36.57
CA GLN A 230 -14.57 -4.44 -36.83
C GLN A 230 -13.73 -5.71 -36.75
N ASP A 231 -14.31 -6.77 -36.20
CA ASP A 231 -13.71 -8.10 -36.18
C ASP A 231 -13.87 -8.78 -37.59
N PRO A 232 -13.25 -9.94 -37.86
CA PRO A 232 -13.38 -10.67 -39.12
C PRO A 232 -14.82 -11.07 -39.46
N HIS A 233 -15.75 -11.04 -38.51
CA HIS A 233 -17.20 -11.33 -38.73
C HIS A 233 -18.04 -10.07 -38.88
N GLY A 234 -17.40 -8.91 -39.03
CA GLY A 234 -18.09 -7.62 -39.21
C GLY A 234 -18.71 -7.03 -37.93
N LYS A 235 -18.47 -7.61 -36.75
CA LYS A 235 -18.97 -7.06 -35.49
C LYS A 235 -18.09 -5.90 -35.05
N LYS A 236 -18.72 -4.78 -34.70
CA LYS A 236 -18.03 -3.60 -34.18
C LYS A 236 -17.49 -3.83 -32.77
N TYR A 237 -16.31 -3.30 -32.50
CA TYR A 237 -15.75 -3.17 -31.19
C TYR A 237 -15.01 -1.84 -31.04
N PHE A 238 -14.74 -1.42 -29.81
CA PHE A 238 -14.18 -0.12 -29.49
C PHE A 238 -12.95 -0.26 -28.61
N TRP A 239 -11.91 0.49 -28.95
CA TRP A 239 -10.75 0.67 -28.07
C TRP A 239 -10.87 2.02 -27.38
N LEU A 240 -10.83 2.01 -26.02
CA LEU A 240 -10.67 3.22 -25.24
C LEU A 240 -9.23 3.73 -25.44
N THR A 241 -9.14 4.98 -25.86
CA THR A 241 -7.88 5.73 -26.04
C THR A 241 -8.04 7.11 -25.42
N GLY A 242 -7.03 7.97 -25.56
CA GLY A 242 -7.11 9.35 -25.09
C GLY A 242 -5.77 9.91 -24.71
N ALA A 243 -5.78 11.14 -24.22
CA ALA A 243 -4.61 11.83 -23.74
C ALA A 243 -4.83 12.34 -22.31
N PHE A 244 -3.87 12.11 -21.44
CA PHE A 244 -3.91 12.67 -20.09
C PHE A 244 -3.68 14.18 -20.15
N LYS A 245 -4.62 14.95 -19.57
CA LYS A 245 -4.54 16.42 -19.52
C LYS A 245 -4.59 16.93 -18.11
N ASN A 246 -3.61 17.76 -17.78
CA ASN A 246 -3.53 18.45 -16.50
C ASN A 246 -4.13 19.86 -16.63
N PHE A 247 -5.20 20.12 -15.88
CA PHE A 247 -5.87 21.42 -15.81
C PHE A 247 -5.43 22.25 -14.58
N ASP A 248 -4.60 21.65 -13.70
CA ASP A 248 -4.10 22.29 -12.48
C ASP A 248 -2.64 22.74 -12.68
N LYS A 249 -2.39 24.03 -12.56
CA LYS A 249 -1.06 24.62 -12.72
C LYS A 249 -0.33 24.81 -11.38
N ALA A 250 -0.92 24.39 -10.27
CA ALA A 250 -0.33 24.58 -8.95
C ALA A 250 0.90 23.68 -8.75
N LYS A 251 1.91 24.22 -8.09
CA LYS A 251 3.22 23.55 -7.87
C LYS A 251 3.22 22.58 -6.68
N ASP A 252 2.11 22.44 -5.99
CA ASP A 252 1.92 21.54 -4.86
C ASP A 252 1.16 20.24 -5.23
N THR A 253 0.95 20.01 -6.53
CA THR A 253 0.25 18.83 -7.05
C THR A 253 1.19 17.65 -7.31
N ASP A 254 0.62 16.43 -7.32
CA ASP A 254 1.31 15.19 -7.67
C ASP A 254 1.86 15.24 -9.11
N VAL A 255 1.05 15.70 -10.08
CA VAL A 255 1.48 15.82 -11.49
C VAL A 255 2.68 16.74 -11.60
N TRP A 256 2.63 17.94 -10.98
CA TRP A 256 3.76 18.86 -11.02
C TRP A 256 5.03 18.25 -10.40
N ALA A 257 4.91 17.57 -9.26
CA ALA A 257 6.04 16.96 -8.59
C ALA A 257 6.72 15.91 -9.49
N LEU A 258 5.94 15.05 -10.12
CA LEU A 258 6.41 13.98 -11.00
C LEU A 258 7.11 14.54 -12.25
N GLU A 259 6.53 15.55 -12.92
CA GLU A 259 7.13 16.23 -14.06
C GLU A 259 8.47 16.90 -13.73
N HIS A 260 8.67 17.25 -12.44
CA HIS A 260 9.91 17.90 -11.99
C HIS A 260 10.91 16.96 -11.32
N GLY A 261 10.69 15.64 -11.40
CA GLY A 261 11.60 14.60 -10.92
C GLY A 261 11.52 14.33 -9.41
N PHE A 262 10.44 14.74 -8.74
CA PHE A 262 10.15 14.38 -7.37
C PHE A 262 9.25 13.16 -7.31
N VAL A 263 9.43 12.32 -6.30
CA VAL A 263 8.43 11.34 -5.90
C VAL A 263 7.25 12.09 -5.29
N SER A 264 6.03 11.84 -5.78
CA SER A 264 4.83 12.41 -5.17
C SER A 264 4.28 11.48 -4.09
N ALA A 265 3.92 12.02 -2.94
CA ALA A 265 3.19 11.32 -1.89
C ALA A 265 1.95 12.12 -1.53
N VAL A 266 0.78 11.58 -1.86
CA VAL A 266 -0.51 12.21 -1.62
C VAL A 266 -1.21 11.48 -0.49
N PRO A 267 -1.51 12.14 0.67
CA PRO A 267 -2.42 11.58 1.66
C PRO A 267 -3.82 11.43 1.06
N VAL A 268 -4.37 10.22 1.14
CA VAL A 268 -5.68 9.88 0.56
C VAL A 268 -6.62 9.44 1.68
N GLN A 269 -7.91 9.63 1.50
CA GLN A 269 -8.96 9.17 2.41
C GLN A 269 -10.08 8.49 1.63
N PHE A 270 -10.82 7.63 2.29
CA PHE A 270 -11.98 6.92 1.73
C PHE A 270 -13.31 7.57 2.06
N ASP A 271 -13.33 8.61 2.90
CA ASP A 271 -14.53 9.43 3.13
C ASP A 271 -14.73 10.37 1.94
N LEU A 272 -15.74 10.09 1.11
CA LEU A 272 -16.07 10.85 -0.09
C LEU A 272 -17.03 12.00 0.18
N THR A 273 -17.33 12.32 1.44
CA THR A 273 -18.26 13.39 1.80
C THR A 273 -17.70 14.76 1.44
N ASN A 274 -18.40 15.51 0.59
CA ASN A 274 -18.08 16.92 0.38
C ASN A 274 -18.60 17.75 1.55
N TYR A 275 -17.78 17.97 2.57
CA TYR A 275 -18.16 18.66 3.79
C TYR A 275 -18.55 20.13 3.57
N GLU A 276 -17.97 20.80 2.58
CA GLU A 276 -18.35 22.19 2.26
C GLU A 276 -19.74 22.25 1.63
N LEU A 277 -20.02 21.36 0.66
CA LEU A 277 -21.36 21.25 0.09
C LEU A 277 -22.39 20.83 1.15
N LYS A 278 -22.03 19.86 2.03
CA LYS A 278 -22.89 19.46 3.16
C LYS A 278 -23.29 20.67 4.00
N LYS A 279 -22.35 21.51 4.45
CA LYS A 279 -22.61 22.72 5.21
C LYS A 279 -23.49 23.73 4.47
N GLN A 280 -23.32 23.85 3.14
CA GLN A 280 -24.15 24.73 2.31
C GLN A 280 -25.60 24.23 2.26
N LEU A 281 -25.80 22.93 2.03
CA LEU A 281 -27.13 22.31 1.97
C LEU A 281 -27.86 22.37 3.31
N GLU A 282 -27.16 22.17 4.44
CA GLU A 282 -27.75 22.30 5.78
C GLU A 282 -28.29 23.72 6.07
N LYS A 283 -27.67 24.73 5.48
CA LYS A 283 -28.14 26.13 5.60
C LYS A 283 -29.22 26.50 4.58
N SER A 284 -29.41 25.69 3.55
CA SER A 284 -30.41 25.93 2.53
C SER A 284 -31.78 25.39 2.95
N LYS A 285 -32.86 25.98 2.39
CA LYS A 285 -34.25 25.47 2.57
C LYS A 285 -34.58 24.39 1.51
N LEU A 286 -33.62 23.89 0.75
CA LEU A 286 -33.84 23.01 -0.42
C LEU A 286 -34.44 21.65 -0.03
N PHE A 287 -34.23 21.17 1.19
CA PHE A 287 -34.64 19.83 1.66
C PHE A 287 -35.35 19.88 3.02
N GLN A 288 -35.88 21.03 3.38
CA GLN A 288 -36.71 21.22 4.59
C GLN A 288 -38.21 21.12 4.32
#